data_a45b84ae2eb5ef9728147f6039505a80
#
_entry.id   a45b84ae2eb5ef9728147f6039505a80
#
_cell.length_a   1.000
_cell.length_b   1.000
_cell.length_c   1.000
_cell.angle_alpha   90.00
_cell.angle_beta   90.00
_cell.angle_gamma   90.00
#
_symmetry.space_group_name_H-M   'P 1'
#
loop_
_entity.id
_entity.type
_entity.pdbx_description
1 polymer ?
#
loop_
_entity_poly.entity_id
_entity_poly.type
_entity_poly.pdbx_seq_one_letter_code
_entity_poly.pdbx_strand_id
1 'polypeptide(L)'
;MNIKELNAITGLRRSWIERVAKANNPAKLLMIAFLIVILTGSVLLSLPVSNQGAPSSYLNNLFVAVSAVCVTGLSTVTAASQYTHFGKIVLILLMQIGGIGPMTIIAIFILRNRKRMATEEKKLFASAAGKSDLYNVSGYIRRIILYTVIFEVCGFILLSFRLISLYGMREGLFNALFLSVSAFTNSGFDPIGSDSLIRYVGDPVINLTVMTLIIFGGLGFMVWFELKDLLLSKFRRGKTLARKVKRLSEHSVTVLRTTLILIVSGFFLVYLFESENAGTIMNLNGESRFFACLFQSVTLRTAGFATVNFGMCTRPLLLIMCVYMLIGGSPGGTAGGMKTTTIAVLYSSALNTLDDRKPDAVIRNRRVAPSLLKHAYVILTLYISITFMAVLALTIVEPSVGLLELLFEAVSAIATVGVSTGITSSLSAGGKIVIMILMFIGRLGPLSVYAAFHKERRVTNHIEYPDADIIIG
;
A
#
# COMPACT_ATOMS: atom_id res chain seq x y z
N MET A 1 -36.57 -18.73 16.32
CA MET A 1 -35.20 -19.28 16.37
C MET A 1 -34.93 -19.73 17.78
N ASN A 2 -34.77 -21.03 18.00
CA ASN A 2 -34.75 -21.65 19.32
C ASN A 2 -33.36 -21.47 19.96
N ILE A 3 -33.28 -21.27 21.28
CA ILE A 3 -32.03 -21.07 22.05
C ILE A 3 -30.98 -22.15 21.76
N LYS A 4 -31.44 -23.39 21.44
CA LYS A 4 -30.56 -24.51 21.03
C LYS A 4 -29.89 -24.26 19.66
N GLU A 5 -30.58 -23.65 18.71
CA GLU A 5 -30.00 -23.28 17.38
C GLU A 5 -28.99 -22.15 17.50
N LEU A 6 -29.26 -21.16 18.36
CA LEU A 6 -28.32 -20.08 18.65
C LEU A 6 -27.03 -20.59 19.31
N ASN A 7 -27.17 -21.57 20.24
CA ASN A 7 -26.03 -22.22 20.89
C ASN A 7 -25.24 -23.14 19.94
N ALA A 8 -25.89 -23.78 18.98
CA ALA A 8 -25.23 -24.59 17.97
C ALA A 8 -24.41 -23.69 16.99
N ILE A 9 -24.99 -22.58 16.56
CA ILE A 9 -24.31 -21.60 15.69
C ILE A 9 -23.13 -20.91 16.43
N THR A 10 -23.32 -20.55 17.71
CA THR A 10 -22.24 -19.95 18.53
C THR A 10 -21.18 -21.00 18.89
N GLY A 11 -21.55 -22.25 19.08
CA GLY A 11 -20.62 -23.37 19.32
C GLY A 11 -19.79 -23.74 18.09
N LEU A 12 -20.39 -23.77 16.90
CA LEU A 12 -19.71 -23.97 15.63
C LEU A 12 -18.75 -22.80 15.34
N ARG A 13 -19.17 -21.55 15.57
CA ARG A 13 -18.35 -20.35 15.43
C ARG A 13 -17.17 -20.37 16.40
N ARG A 14 -17.37 -20.81 17.63
CA ARG A 14 -16.31 -20.94 18.66
C ARG A 14 -15.32 -22.04 18.31
N SER A 15 -15.78 -23.21 17.85
CA SER A 15 -14.93 -24.34 17.46
C SER A 15 -14.11 -24.05 16.19
N TRP A 16 -14.65 -23.26 15.25
CA TRP A 16 -13.96 -22.87 14.02
C TRP A 16 -12.89 -21.81 14.32
N ILE A 17 -13.24 -20.78 15.11
CA ILE A 17 -12.28 -19.76 15.58
C ILE A 17 -11.17 -20.38 16.42
N GLU A 18 -11.48 -21.37 17.28
CA GLU A 18 -10.49 -22.09 18.07
C GLU A 18 -9.60 -23.02 17.22
N ARG A 19 -10.12 -23.61 16.15
CA ARG A 19 -9.33 -24.38 15.17
C ARG A 19 -8.42 -23.49 14.34
N VAL A 20 -8.89 -22.34 13.91
CA VAL A 20 -8.10 -21.34 13.19
C VAL A 20 -7.04 -20.70 14.10
N ALA A 21 -7.37 -20.48 15.38
CA ALA A 21 -6.41 -19.98 16.38
C ALA A 21 -5.38 -21.04 16.84
N LYS A 22 -5.69 -22.34 16.68
CA LYS A 22 -4.74 -23.45 16.86
C LYS A 22 -3.83 -23.67 15.65
N ALA A 23 -4.12 -23.05 14.50
CA ALA A 23 -3.19 -22.99 13.38
C ALA A 23 -2.00 -22.09 13.78
N ASN A 24 -0.88 -22.71 14.13
CA ASN A 24 0.35 -22.06 14.63
C ASN A 24 1.04 -21.13 13.60
N ASN A 25 0.35 -20.68 12.53
CA ASN A 25 0.93 -19.84 11.49
C ASN A 25 0.18 -18.50 11.40
N PRO A 26 0.74 -17.39 11.95
CA PRO A 26 0.10 -16.07 11.94
C PRO A 26 -0.11 -15.51 10.53
N ALA A 27 0.74 -15.87 9.57
CA ALA A 27 0.58 -15.45 8.17
C ALA A 27 -0.67 -16.07 7.53
N LYS A 28 -0.98 -17.34 7.85
CA LYS A 28 -2.19 -18.01 7.38
C LYS A 28 -3.46 -17.40 7.99
N LEU A 29 -3.41 -17.03 9.28
CA LEU A 29 -4.52 -16.34 9.94
C LEU A 29 -4.81 -14.99 9.29
N LEU A 30 -3.78 -14.24 8.98
CA LEU A 30 -3.88 -12.96 8.28
C LEU A 30 -4.53 -13.13 6.91
N MET A 31 -4.05 -14.08 6.11
CA MET A 31 -4.58 -14.37 4.78
C MET A 31 -6.09 -14.69 4.84
N ILE A 32 -6.50 -15.54 5.77
CA ILE A 32 -7.91 -15.89 5.97
C ILE A 32 -8.74 -14.66 6.40
N ALA A 33 -8.24 -13.83 7.30
CA ALA A 33 -8.93 -12.62 7.75
C ALA A 33 -9.17 -11.65 6.57
N PHE A 34 -8.18 -11.45 5.72
CA PHE A 34 -8.32 -10.64 4.53
C PHE A 34 -9.35 -11.21 3.55
N LEU A 35 -9.31 -12.51 3.30
CA LEU A 35 -10.31 -13.17 2.42
C LEU A 35 -11.74 -13.02 2.96
N ILE A 36 -11.94 -13.15 4.27
CA ILE A 36 -13.27 -12.95 4.88
C ILE A 36 -13.75 -11.52 4.68
N VAL A 37 -12.88 -10.51 4.89
CA VAL A 37 -13.24 -9.10 4.69
C VAL A 37 -13.57 -8.83 3.23
N ILE A 38 -12.78 -9.35 2.29
CA ILE A 38 -13.02 -9.22 0.85
C ILE A 38 -14.35 -9.82 0.45
N LEU A 39 -14.63 -11.08 0.85
CA LEU A 39 -15.87 -11.76 0.52
C LEU A 39 -17.09 -11.05 1.13
N THR A 40 -16.99 -10.61 2.38
CA THR A 40 -18.06 -9.83 3.02
C THR A 40 -18.29 -8.51 2.30
N GLY A 41 -17.22 -7.80 1.96
CA GLY A 41 -17.28 -6.54 1.21
C GLY A 41 -17.88 -6.72 -0.18
N SER A 42 -17.50 -7.77 -0.91
CA SER A 42 -18.03 -8.04 -2.24
C SER A 42 -19.52 -8.33 -2.22
N VAL A 43 -20.01 -9.06 -1.22
CA VAL A 43 -21.45 -9.30 -1.04
C VAL A 43 -22.18 -8.00 -0.70
N LEU A 44 -21.66 -7.16 0.20
CA LEU A 44 -22.26 -5.87 0.54
C LEU A 44 -22.32 -4.93 -0.67
N LEU A 45 -21.26 -4.87 -1.50
CA LEU A 45 -21.24 -4.06 -2.72
C LEU A 45 -22.18 -4.60 -3.79
N SER A 46 -22.53 -5.89 -3.79
CA SER A 46 -23.46 -6.50 -4.74
C SER A 46 -24.92 -6.29 -4.39
N LEU A 47 -25.24 -5.77 -3.19
CA LEU A 47 -26.61 -5.50 -2.80
C LEU A 47 -27.22 -4.38 -3.68
N PRO A 48 -28.52 -4.46 -4.03
CA PRO A 48 -29.19 -3.42 -4.81
C PRO A 48 -29.07 -2.03 -4.16
N VAL A 49 -29.11 -1.94 -2.83
CA VAL A 49 -28.98 -0.68 -2.07
C VAL A 49 -27.59 -0.03 -2.26
N SER A 50 -26.57 -0.81 -2.60
CA SER A 50 -25.22 -0.31 -2.83
C SER A 50 -25.00 0.28 -4.22
N ASN A 51 -25.87 -0.01 -5.19
CA ASN A 51 -25.70 0.33 -6.60
C ASN A 51 -26.66 1.41 -7.05
N GLN A 52 -26.21 2.32 -7.92
CA GLN A 52 -27.04 3.30 -8.64
C GLN A 52 -27.47 2.66 -9.97
N GLY A 53 -28.77 2.39 -10.12
CA GLY A 53 -29.30 1.73 -11.32
C GLY A 53 -29.05 0.22 -11.34
N ALA A 54 -28.67 -0.32 -12.50
CA ALA A 54 -28.43 -1.75 -12.66
C ALA A 54 -27.21 -2.21 -11.84
N PRO A 55 -27.34 -3.30 -11.04
CA PRO A 55 -26.21 -3.83 -10.29
C PRO A 55 -25.10 -4.30 -11.23
N SER A 56 -23.86 -3.95 -10.90
CA SER A 56 -22.68 -4.48 -11.59
C SER A 56 -22.55 -5.99 -11.37
N SER A 57 -21.86 -6.69 -12.29
CA SER A 57 -21.62 -8.14 -12.12
C SER A 57 -20.89 -8.44 -10.80
N TYR A 58 -21.14 -9.62 -10.22
CA TYR A 58 -20.50 -10.04 -8.97
C TYR A 58 -18.98 -10.00 -9.09
N LEU A 59 -18.41 -10.37 -10.25
CA LEU A 59 -16.97 -10.35 -10.50
C LEU A 59 -16.40 -8.92 -10.40
N ASN A 60 -17.11 -7.92 -10.91
CA ASN A 60 -16.69 -6.52 -10.79
C ASN A 60 -16.74 -6.04 -9.35
N ASN A 61 -17.81 -6.37 -8.62
CA ASN A 61 -17.93 -6.02 -7.19
C ASN A 61 -16.86 -6.73 -6.33
N LEU A 62 -16.53 -7.98 -6.66
CA LEU A 62 -15.43 -8.72 -6.03
C LEU A 62 -14.09 -8.05 -6.33
N PHE A 63 -13.84 -7.65 -7.59
CA PHE A 63 -12.62 -6.94 -7.98
C PHE A 63 -12.45 -5.63 -7.19
N VAL A 64 -13.51 -4.82 -7.12
CA VAL A 64 -13.51 -3.57 -6.37
C VAL A 64 -13.31 -3.82 -4.86
N ALA A 65 -13.94 -4.86 -4.29
CA ALA A 65 -13.73 -5.23 -2.89
C ALA A 65 -12.27 -5.66 -2.62
N VAL A 66 -11.66 -6.47 -3.51
CA VAL A 66 -10.24 -6.85 -3.43
C VAL A 66 -9.38 -5.59 -3.49
N SER A 67 -9.62 -4.72 -4.46
CA SER A 67 -8.87 -3.49 -4.65
C SER A 67 -8.97 -2.56 -3.44
N ALA A 68 -10.16 -2.39 -2.85
CA ALA A 68 -10.38 -1.55 -1.68
C ALA A 68 -9.69 -2.10 -0.42
N VAL A 69 -9.81 -3.42 -0.15
CA VAL A 69 -9.17 -4.06 1.00
C VAL A 69 -7.66 -4.16 0.81
N CYS A 70 -7.19 -4.42 -0.40
CA CYS A 70 -5.75 -4.43 -0.72
C CYS A 70 -5.18 -3.01 -0.87
N VAL A 71 -6.04 -1.97 -0.78
CA VAL A 71 -5.60 -0.57 -0.86
C VAL A 71 -4.83 -0.33 -2.17
N THR A 72 -5.41 -0.78 -3.29
CA THR A 72 -4.77 -0.68 -4.60
C THR A 72 -5.30 0.49 -5.40
N GLY A 73 -6.63 0.59 -5.61
CA GLY A 73 -7.26 1.66 -6.40
C GLY A 73 -7.62 1.28 -7.83
N LEU A 74 -7.20 0.11 -8.34
CA LEU A 74 -7.68 -0.40 -9.63
C LEU A 74 -9.18 -0.67 -9.55
N SER A 75 -9.93 -0.26 -10.56
CA SER A 75 -11.38 -0.45 -10.59
C SER A 75 -11.87 -0.82 -11.97
N THR A 76 -12.79 -1.77 -12.04
CA THR A 76 -13.48 -2.17 -13.28
C THR A 76 -14.74 -1.35 -13.52
N VAL A 77 -15.16 -0.57 -12.55
CA VAL A 77 -16.33 0.32 -12.59
C VAL A 77 -16.02 1.66 -11.96
N THR A 78 -16.62 2.72 -12.42
CA THR A 78 -16.44 4.05 -11.83
C THR A 78 -17.17 4.13 -10.49
N ALA A 79 -16.42 4.26 -9.38
CA ALA A 79 -17.01 4.28 -8.04
C ALA A 79 -18.00 5.43 -7.84
N ALA A 80 -17.77 6.57 -8.49
CA ALA A 80 -18.64 7.75 -8.43
C ALA A 80 -20.05 7.49 -8.96
N SER A 81 -20.18 6.82 -10.11
CA SER A 81 -21.44 6.59 -10.82
C SER A 81 -22.09 5.25 -10.49
N GLN A 82 -21.31 4.22 -10.12
CA GLN A 82 -21.83 2.89 -9.84
C GLN A 82 -22.45 2.77 -8.44
N TYR A 83 -21.81 3.38 -7.42
CA TYR A 83 -22.20 3.14 -6.03
C TYR A 83 -22.99 4.30 -5.43
N THR A 84 -24.07 3.95 -4.70
CA THR A 84 -24.82 4.86 -3.83
C THR A 84 -23.94 5.37 -2.68
N HIS A 85 -24.45 6.31 -1.89
CA HIS A 85 -23.77 6.72 -0.65
C HIS A 85 -23.53 5.52 0.29
N PHE A 86 -24.46 4.55 0.35
CA PHE A 86 -24.26 3.33 1.13
C PHE A 86 -23.09 2.50 0.60
N GLY A 87 -23.04 2.25 -0.72
CA GLY A 87 -21.93 1.52 -1.34
C GLY A 87 -20.59 2.24 -1.15
N LYS A 88 -20.57 3.58 -1.25
CA LYS A 88 -19.38 4.39 -0.98
C LYS A 88 -18.95 4.33 0.50
N ILE A 89 -19.87 4.26 1.47
CA ILE A 89 -19.54 4.01 2.88
C ILE A 89 -18.93 2.63 3.07
N VAL A 90 -19.45 1.60 2.40
CA VAL A 90 -18.85 0.27 2.42
C VAL A 90 -17.41 0.33 1.91
N LEU A 91 -17.15 1.06 0.80
CA LEU A 91 -15.78 1.25 0.30
C LEU A 91 -14.87 1.95 1.32
N ILE A 92 -15.34 3.03 1.97
CA ILE A 92 -14.59 3.71 3.04
C ILE A 92 -14.18 2.71 4.14
N LEU A 93 -15.11 1.87 4.59
CA LEU A 93 -14.82 0.88 5.63
C LEU A 93 -13.81 -0.18 5.17
N LEU A 94 -13.92 -0.65 3.91
CA LEU A 94 -12.98 -1.61 3.34
C LEU A 94 -11.57 -1.01 3.22
N MET A 95 -11.46 0.24 2.74
CA MET A 95 -10.19 0.98 2.65
C MET A 95 -9.58 1.21 4.03
N GLN A 96 -10.38 1.55 5.05
CA GLN A 96 -9.89 1.70 6.42
C GLN A 96 -9.34 0.41 7.01
N ILE A 97 -10.07 -0.71 6.85
CA ILE A 97 -9.61 -2.01 7.32
C ILE A 97 -8.30 -2.40 6.62
N GLY A 98 -8.24 -2.22 5.30
CA GLY A 98 -7.05 -2.49 4.51
C GLY A 98 -5.87 -1.57 4.83
N GLY A 99 -6.13 -0.26 5.00
CA GLY A 99 -5.13 0.79 5.21
C GLY A 99 -4.43 0.71 6.57
N ILE A 100 -5.18 0.44 7.65
CA ILE A 100 -4.61 0.25 8.99
C ILE A 100 -3.58 -0.90 9.02
N GLY A 101 -3.62 -1.74 8.01
CA GLY A 101 -2.60 -2.73 7.73
C GLY A 101 -2.82 -4.08 8.39
N PRO A 102 -2.30 -5.11 7.74
CA PRO A 102 -2.47 -6.50 8.14
C PRO A 102 -2.05 -6.78 9.57
N MET A 103 -0.98 -6.16 10.02
CA MET A 103 -0.40 -6.38 11.35
C MET A 103 -1.27 -5.85 12.49
N THR A 104 -1.98 -4.75 12.25
CA THR A 104 -2.88 -4.19 13.26
C THR A 104 -4.10 -5.10 13.46
N ILE A 105 -4.59 -5.74 12.40
CA ILE A 105 -5.70 -6.71 12.48
C ILE A 105 -5.27 -7.93 13.30
N ILE A 106 -4.09 -8.48 13.05
CA ILE A 106 -3.54 -9.58 13.85
C ILE A 106 -3.43 -9.17 15.32
N ALA A 107 -2.87 -7.99 15.58
CA ALA A 107 -2.67 -7.50 16.93
C ALA A 107 -3.98 -7.28 17.69
N ILE A 108 -5.03 -6.73 17.05
CA ILE A 108 -6.37 -6.60 17.64
C ILE A 108 -6.95 -8.00 17.97
N PHE A 109 -6.79 -8.96 17.06
CA PHE A 109 -7.28 -10.33 17.27
C PHE A 109 -6.58 -11.02 18.44
N ILE A 110 -5.25 -10.89 18.55
CA ILE A 110 -4.44 -11.45 19.63
C ILE A 110 -4.83 -10.83 20.97
N LEU A 111 -4.99 -9.50 21.03
CA LEU A 111 -5.39 -8.78 22.24
C LEU A 111 -6.78 -9.18 22.73
N ARG A 112 -7.74 -9.37 21.81
CA ARG A 112 -9.11 -9.79 22.14
C ARG A 112 -9.16 -11.19 22.74
N ASN A 113 -8.29 -12.09 22.31
CA ASN A 113 -8.26 -13.48 22.77
C ASN A 113 -7.52 -13.70 24.10
N ARG A 114 -7.01 -12.64 24.75
CA ARG A 114 -6.28 -12.66 26.06
C ARG A 114 -5.18 -13.71 26.17
N LYS A 115 -4.76 -14.35 25.07
CA LYS A 115 -3.63 -15.28 25.09
C LYS A 115 -2.33 -14.49 25.16
N ARG A 116 -1.43 -14.89 26.08
CA ARG A 116 -0.07 -14.38 26.09
C ARG A 116 0.58 -14.76 24.75
N MET A 117 0.99 -13.77 23.98
CA MET A 117 1.73 -14.01 22.73
C MET A 117 2.92 -14.90 23.03
N ALA A 118 3.09 -15.96 22.25
CA ALA A 118 4.34 -16.73 22.25
C ALA A 118 5.49 -15.82 21.81
N THR A 119 6.71 -16.09 22.26
CA THR A 119 7.88 -15.24 21.99
C THR A 119 8.17 -15.08 20.51
N GLU A 120 7.82 -16.09 19.70
CA GLU A 120 7.96 -16.07 18.23
C GLU A 120 6.92 -15.20 17.52
N GLU A 121 5.65 -15.25 17.96
CA GLU A 121 4.59 -14.34 17.47
C GLU A 121 4.94 -12.88 17.75
N LYS A 122 5.55 -12.65 18.91
CA LYS A 122 6.09 -11.33 19.26
C LYS A 122 7.20 -10.89 18.32
N LYS A 123 8.13 -11.78 17.96
CA LYS A 123 9.23 -11.48 17.02
C LYS A 123 8.71 -11.16 15.62
N LEU A 124 7.73 -11.90 15.11
CA LEU A 124 7.07 -11.63 13.83
C LEU A 124 6.35 -10.29 13.82
N PHE A 125 5.61 -9.97 14.89
CA PHE A 125 4.98 -8.67 15.04
C PHE A 125 6.02 -7.54 15.11
N ALA A 126 7.09 -7.73 15.85
CA ALA A 126 8.18 -6.75 15.97
C ALA A 126 8.89 -6.51 14.65
N SER A 127 9.17 -7.56 13.87
CA SER A 127 9.82 -7.42 12.56
C SER A 127 8.95 -6.66 11.56
N ALA A 128 7.64 -6.89 11.57
CA ALA A 128 6.71 -6.22 10.68
C ALA A 128 6.32 -4.81 11.15
N ALA A 129 6.32 -4.56 12.47
CA ALA A 129 6.11 -3.24 13.06
C ALA A 129 7.41 -2.41 13.14
N GLY A 130 8.58 -2.99 12.85
CA GLY A 130 9.87 -2.30 12.90
C GLY A 130 10.38 -1.98 14.31
N LYS A 131 9.89 -2.68 15.36
CA LYS A 131 10.33 -2.47 16.75
C LYS A 131 10.65 -3.76 17.47
N SER A 132 11.74 -3.72 18.24
CA SER A 132 12.14 -4.78 19.17
C SER A 132 11.39 -4.75 20.52
N ASP A 133 10.72 -3.64 20.87
CA ASP A 133 10.04 -3.47 22.16
C ASP A 133 8.57 -3.92 22.11
N LEU A 134 8.31 -5.09 22.62
CA LEU A 134 7.10 -5.87 22.54
C LEU A 134 6.13 -5.68 23.73
N TYR A 135 6.49 -4.82 24.67
CA TYR A 135 5.77 -4.73 25.94
C TYR A 135 4.42 -4.02 25.90
N ASN A 136 4.13 -3.20 24.85
CA ASN A 136 2.87 -2.44 24.79
C ASN A 136 2.21 -2.41 23.41
N VAL A 137 1.85 -3.59 22.88
CA VAL A 137 1.16 -3.73 21.57
C VAL A 137 -0.16 -2.96 21.54
N SER A 138 -0.93 -2.97 22.64
CA SER A 138 -2.20 -2.23 22.73
C SER A 138 -2.02 -0.72 22.61
N GLY A 139 -1.02 -0.17 23.32
CA GLY A 139 -0.68 1.23 23.21
C GLY A 139 -0.20 1.65 21.81
N TYR A 140 0.51 0.75 21.15
CA TYR A 140 0.97 0.96 19.77
C TYR A 140 -0.21 1.06 18.79
N ILE A 141 -1.15 0.11 18.84
CA ILE A 141 -2.36 0.11 18.01
C ILE A 141 -3.21 1.36 18.25
N ARG A 142 -3.44 1.72 19.53
CA ARG A 142 -4.21 2.92 19.86
C ARG A 142 -3.58 4.18 19.27
N ARG A 143 -2.25 4.27 19.26
CA ARG A 143 -1.53 5.39 18.62
C ARG A 143 -1.72 5.39 17.10
N ILE A 144 -1.63 4.23 16.44
CA ILE A 144 -1.88 4.12 15.00
C ILE A 144 -3.27 4.67 14.66
N ILE A 145 -4.32 4.16 15.31
CA ILE A 145 -5.70 4.61 15.09
C ILE A 145 -5.83 6.13 15.33
N LEU A 146 -5.25 6.63 16.41
CA LEU A 146 -5.31 8.06 16.74
C LEU A 146 -4.65 8.92 15.64
N TYR A 147 -3.47 8.54 15.14
CA TYR A 147 -2.79 9.29 14.08
C TYR A 147 -3.54 9.22 12.76
N THR A 148 -4.08 8.05 12.41
CA THR A 148 -4.94 7.87 11.23
C THR A 148 -6.11 8.86 11.29
N VAL A 149 -6.87 8.86 12.38
CA VAL A 149 -8.01 9.76 12.54
C VAL A 149 -7.59 11.24 12.50
N ILE A 150 -6.48 11.59 13.14
CA ILE A 150 -5.99 13.00 13.13
C ILE A 150 -5.69 13.46 11.70
N PHE A 151 -4.93 12.66 10.93
CA PHE A 151 -4.56 13.05 9.57
C PHE A 151 -5.76 13.06 8.62
N GLU A 152 -6.66 12.10 8.75
CA GLU A 152 -7.89 12.05 7.95
C GLU A 152 -8.83 13.22 8.28
N VAL A 153 -9.00 13.57 9.54
CA VAL A 153 -9.81 14.73 9.94
C VAL A 153 -9.17 16.05 9.45
N CYS A 154 -7.86 16.21 9.55
CA CYS A 154 -7.19 17.38 9.00
C CYS A 154 -7.38 17.48 7.48
N GLY A 155 -7.21 16.37 6.75
CA GLY A 155 -7.44 16.31 5.31
C GLY A 155 -8.90 16.57 4.94
N PHE A 156 -9.84 15.98 5.68
CA PHE A 156 -11.27 16.22 5.51
C PHE A 156 -11.61 17.71 5.64
N ILE A 157 -11.11 18.39 6.67
CA ILE A 157 -11.36 19.82 6.89
C ILE A 157 -10.81 20.63 5.71
N LEU A 158 -9.56 20.40 5.30
CA LEU A 158 -8.94 21.14 4.19
C LEU A 158 -9.67 20.93 2.86
N LEU A 159 -10.02 19.68 2.54
CA LEU A 159 -10.76 19.34 1.33
C LEU A 159 -12.20 19.89 1.35
N SER A 160 -12.83 19.93 2.54
CA SER A 160 -14.20 20.44 2.67
C SER A 160 -14.31 21.90 2.24
N PHE A 161 -13.34 22.76 2.56
CA PHE A 161 -13.37 24.15 2.11
C PHE A 161 -13.48 24.30 0.59
N ARG A 162 -12.81 23.40 -0.15
CA ARG A 162 -12.82 23.46 -1.60
C ARG A 162 -13.99 22.69 -2.21
N LEU A 163 -14.25 21.48 -1.74
CA LEU A 163 -15.28 20.62 -2.33
C LEU A 163 -16.70 21.09 -2.02
N ILE A 164 -16.94 21.77 -0.89
CA ILE A 164 -18.24 22.41 -0.62
C ILE A 164 -18.54 23.53 -1.63
N SER A 165 -17.55 24.33 -2.00
CA SER A 165 -17.72 25.39 -2.99
C SER A 165 -18.00 24.84 -4.39
N LEU A 166 -17.53 23.61 -4.71
CA LEU A 166 -17.71 22.98 -6.01
C LEU A 166 -18.99 22.14 -6.12
N TYR A 167 -19.38 21.45 -5.04
CA TYR A 167 -20.45 20.44 -5.06
C TYR A 167 -21.63 20.72 -4.10
N GLY A 168 -21.56 21.84 -3.38
CA GLY A 168 -22.52 22.14 -2.33
C GLY A 168 -22.23 21.42 -1.02
N MET A 169 -22.99 21.75 0.03
CA MET A 169 -22.68 21.32 1.41
C MET A 169 -22.70 19.80 1.57
N ARG A 170 -23.75 19.14 1.10
CA ARG A 170 -23.96 17.70 1.34
C ARG A 170 -22.96 16.84 0.58
N GLU A 171 -22.90 17.00 -0.73
CA GLU A 171 -22.02 16.22 -1.60
C GLU A 171 -20.54 16.59 -1.38
N GLY A 172 -20.26 17.88 -1.16
CA GLY A 172 -18.90 18.35 -0.88
C GLY A 172 -18.31 17.76 0.39
N LEU A 173 -19.08 17.71 1.49
CA LEU A 173 -18.63 17.07 2.74
C LEU A 173 -18.41 15.58 2.57
N PHE A 174 -19.34 14.89 1.88
CA PHE A 174 -19.20 13.45 1.68
C PHE A 174 -17.98 13.10 0.82
N ASN A 175 -17.79 13.84 -0.27
CA ASN A 175 -16.64 13.66 -1.15
C ASN A 175 -15.31 14.01 -0.46
N ALA A 176 -15.30 15.03 0.39
CA ALA A 176 -14.13 15.39 1.18
C ALA A 176 -13.74 14.28 2.18
N LEU A 177 -14.73 13.68 2.85
CA LEU A 177 -14.49 12.56 3.76
C LEU A 177 -13.94 11.35 3.00
N PHE A 178 -14.58 10.97 1.90
CA PHE A 178 -14.18 9.84 1.09
C PHE A 178 -12.75 10.03 0.56
N LEU A 179 -12.48 11.18 -0.05
CA LEU A 179 -11.18 11.49 -0.64
C LEU A 179 -10.08 11.57 0.42
N SER A 180 -10.36 12.12 1.61
CA SER A 180 -9.40 12.18 2.71
C SER A 180 -8.99 10.78 3.19
N VAL A 181 -9.97 9.89 3.41
CA VAL A 181 -9.72 8.50 3.79
C VAL A 181 -8.97 7.77 2.69
N SER A 182 -9.41 7.87 1.44
CA SER A 182 -8.79 7.22 0.29
C SER A 182 -7.34 7.66 0.09
N ALA A 183 -7.05 8.96 0.25
CA ALA A 183 -5.70 9.50 0.11
C ALA A 183 -4.76 9.08 1.25
N PHE A 184 -5.22 9.14 2.51
CA PHE A 184 -4.39 8.75 3.64
C PHE A 184 -4.12 7.24 3.68
N THR A 185 -5.12 6.42 3.35
CA THR A 185 -4.95 4.97 3.26
C THR A 185 -4.17 4.55 2.01
N ASN A 186 -3.88 5.45 1.08
CA ASN A 186 -3.26 5.17 -0.22
C ASN A 186 -4.11 4.20 -1.07
N SER A 187 -5.43 4.36 -1.04
CA SER A 187 -6.36 3.45 -1.71
C SER A 187 -6.70 3.84 -3.14
N GLY A 188 -6.56 5.12 -3.52
CA GLY A 188 -6.71 5.58 -4.89
C GLY A 188 -8.13 5.63 -5.45
N PHE A 189 -9.15 5.35 -4.64
CA PHE A 189 -10.54 5.49 -5.08
C PHE A 189 -10.99 6.94 -5.04
N ASP A 190 -11.71 7.35 -6.10
CA ASP A 190 -12.27 8.68 -6.26
C ASP A 190 -13.81 8.64 -6.24
N PRO A 191 -14.47 9.47 -5.41
CA PRO A 191 -15.91 9.55 -5.35
C PRO A 191 -16.51 10.53 -6.36
N ILE A 192 -15.68 11.30 -7.11
CA ILE A 192 -16.10 12.53 -7.81
C ILE A 192 -16.40 12.27 -9.29
N GLY A 193 -15.60 11.43 -9.97
CA GLY A 193 -15.75 11.25 -11.40
C GLY A 193 -15.14 9.98 -11.98
N SER A 194 -15.13 9.90 -13.33
CA SER A 194 -14.52 8.81 -14.10
C SER A 194 -13.01 9.02 -14.28
N ASP A 195 -12.56 10.27 -14.19
CA ASP A 195 -11.24 10.70 -14.66
C ASP A 195 -10.28 11.00 -13.49
N SER A 196 -10.54 10.42 -12.32
CA SER A 196 -9.79 10.68 -11.10
C SER A 196 -9.68 12.20 -10.83
N LEU A 197 -8.51 12.70 -10.49
CA LEU A 197 -8.28 14.12 -10.18
C LEU A 197 -7.79 14.96 -11.39
N ILE A 198 -7.93 14.45 -12.63
CA ILE A 198 -7.45 15.15 -13.84
C ILE A 198 -8.07 16.53 -13.95
N ARG A 199 -9.37 16.67 -13.67
CA ARG A 199 -10.09 17.96 -13.72
C ARG A 199 -9.58 18.99 -12.72
N TYR A 200 -8.87 18.54 -11.67
CA TYR A 200 -8.38 19.38 -10.58
C TYR A 200 -6.86 19.55 -10.61
N VAL A 201 -6.20 19.26 -11.73
CA VAL A 201 -4.75 19.38 -11.89
C VAL A 201 -4.22 20.78 -11.53
N GLY A 202 -5.00 21.83 -11.79
CA GLY A 202 -4.67 23.22 -11.43
C GLY A 202 -5.18 23.68 -10.07
N ASP A 203 -5.81 22.82 -9.26
CA ASP A 203 -6.33 23.22 -7.95
C ASP A 203 -5.29 22.95 -6.85
N PRO A 204 -4.64 23.99 -6.29
CA PRO A 204 -3.57 23.80 -5.31
C PRO A 204 -4.07 23.18 -4.00
N VAL A 205 -5.30 23.48 -3.57
CA VAL A 205 -5.84 22.99 -2.30
C VAL A 205 -6.05 21.47 -2.38
N ILE A 206 -6.69 20.99 -3.44
CA ILE A 206 -6.92 19.57 -3.65
C ILE A 206 -5.59 18.84 -3.82
N ASN A 207 -4.72 19.32 -4.72
CA ASN A 207 -3.44 18.65 -5.00
C ASN A 207 -2.53 18.56 -3.78
N LEU A 208 -2.29 19.68 -3.09
CA LEU A 208 -1.41 19.69 -1.92
C LEU A 208 -1.94 18.87 -0.77
N THR A 209 -3.27 18.92 -0.51
CA THR A 209 -3.88 18.14 0.56
C THR A 209 -3.78 16.64 0.27
N VAL A 210 -4.16 16.21 -0.94
CA VAL A 210 -4.12 14.80 -1.33
C VAL A 210 -2.67 14.28 -1.32
N MET A 211 -1.72 15.00 -1.93
CA MET A 211 -0.30 14.62 -1.91
C MET A 211 0.26 14.50 -0.48
N THR A 212 -0.10 15.45 0.39
CA THR A 212 0.34 15.43 1.80
C THR A 212 -0.21 14.22 2.53
N LEU A 213 -1.48 13.88 2.35
CA LEU A 213 -2.09 12.69 2.95
C LEU A 213 -1.43 11.40 2.45
N ILE A 214 -1.18 11.29 1.14
CA ILE A 214 -0.48 10.15 0.54
C ILE A 214 0.92 9.97 1.15
N ILE A 215 1.69 11.04 1.22
CA ILE A 215 3.03 10.99 1.81
C ILE A 215 2.94 10.59 3.27
N PHE A 216 2.02 11.15 4.03
CA PHE A 216 1.86 10.88 5.46
C PHE A 216 1.44 9.44 5.74
N GLY A 217 0.53 8.89 4.96
CA GLY A 217 0.16 7.47 5.03
C GLY A 217 1.34 6.56 4.68
N GLY A 218 2.12 6.91 3.65
CA GLY A 218 3.23 6.11 3.13
C GLY A 218 4.52 6.15 3.96
N LEU A 219 4.73 7.14 4.85
CA LEU A 219 5.96 7.27 5.65
C LEU A 219 6.11 6.21 6.75
N GLY A 220 4.99 5.62 7.21
CA GLY A 220 4.98 4.67 8.31
C GLY A 220 4.85 5.32 9.70
N PHE A 221 4.05 4.67 10.56
CA PHE A 221 3.69 5.21 11.88
C PHE A 221 4.89 5.37 12.83
N MET A 222 5.93 4.55 12.67
CA MET A 222 7.17 4.66 13.46
C MET A 222 7.85 6.01 13.27
N VAL A 223 7.94 6.47 12.01
CA VAL A 223 8.54 7.76 11.67
C VAL A 223 7.76 8.89 12.35
N TRP A 224 6.42 8.81 12.34
CA TRP A 224 5.56 9.79 12.99
C TRP A 224 5.76 9.85 14.50
N PHE A 225 5.90 8.70 15.16
CA PHE A 225 6.15 8.67 16.61
C PHE A 225 7.50 9.33 16.95
N GLU A 226 8.54 9.05 16.16
CA GLU A 226 9.84 9.70 16.36
C GLU A 226 9.82 11.19 16.04
N LEU A 227 9.12 11.62 14.97
CA LEU A 227 8.97 13.04 14.64
C LEU A 227 8.21 13.79 15.74
N LYS A 228 7.13 13.22 16.30
CA LYS A 228 6.43 13.82 17.43
C LYS A 228 7.36 13.98 18.62
N ASP A 229 8.07 12.92 19.00
CA ASP A 229 8.98 12.98 20.16
C ASP A 229 10.10 14.01 19.95
N LEU A 230 10.55 14.15 18.69
CA LEU A 230 11.49 15.19 18.30
C LEU A 230 10.91 16.60 18.48
N LEU A 231 9.68 16.84 17.99
CA LEU A 231 9.00 18.13 18.10
C LEU A 231 8.75 18.50 19.58
N LEU A 232 8.20 17.56 20.37
CA LEU A 232 7.95 17.78 21.79
C LEU A 232 9.24 18.06 22.58
N SER A 233 10.35 17.40 22.20
CA SER A 233 11.66 17.67 22.82
C SER A 233 12.16 19.09 22.54
N LYS A 234 11.68 19.73 21.47
CA LYS A 234 12.00 21.13 21.13
C LYS A 234 11.43 22.10 22.15
N PHE A 235 10.16 21.92 22.49
CA PHE A 235 9.48 22.79 23.46
C PHE A 235 10.05 22.64 24.88
N ARG A 236 10.56 21.44 25.24
CA ARG A 236 11.06 21.17 26.59
C ARG A 236 12.52 21.58 26.86
N ARG A 237 13.39 21.70 25.84
CA ARG A 237 14.86 21.81 26.05
C ARG A 237 15.64 22.80 25.17
N GLY A 238 15.03 23.66 24.38
CA GLY A 238 15.73 24.72 23.61
C GLY A 238 16.87 24.28 22.67
N LYS A 239 16.99 22.98 22.31
CA LYS A 239 18.10 22.43 21.51
C LYS A 239 17.98 22.76 20.03
N THR A 240 19.10 23.04 19.37
CA THR A 240 19.14 23.35 17.92
C THR A 240 18.67 22.22 17.02
N LEU A 241 18.04 22.53 15.89
CA LEU A 241 17.46 21.60 14.91
C LEU A 241 18.50 20.54 14.43
N ALA A 242 19.73 20.95 14.18
CA ALA A 242 20.80 20.06 13.72
C ALA A 242 21.15 18.94 14.73
N ARG A 243 21.12 19.24 16.04
CA ARG A 243 21.35 18.26 17.11
C ARG A 243 20.17 17.29 17.28
N LYS A 244 18.97 17.69 16.83
CA LYS A 244 17.74 16.90 16.89
C LYS A 244 17.65 15.89 15.75
N VAL A 245 18.06 16.25 14.54
CA VAL A 245 18.14 15.34 13.38
C VAL A 245 19.07 14.15 13.70
N LYS A 246 20.15 14.37 14.48
CA LYS A 246 21.03 13.29 14.95
C LYS A 246 20.34 12.29 15.91
N ARG A 247 19.14 12.54 16.41
CA ARG A 247 18.38 11.67 17.32
C ARG A 247 17.31 10.81 16.64
N LEU A 248 17.05 11.04 15.35
CA LEU A 248 16.21 10.12 14.58
C LEU A 248 16.95 8.79 14.38
N SER A 249 16.20 7.70 14.45
CA SER A 249 16.74 6.37 14.17
C SER A 249 17.24 6.29 12.73
N GLU A 250 18.13 5.32 12.47
CA GLU A 250 18.62 5.03 11.11
C GLU A 250 17.48 4.68 10.18
N HIS A 251 16.46 3.99 10.69
CA HIS A 251 15.24 3.68 9.96
C HIS A 251 14.53 4.96 9.48
N SER A 252 14.21 5.87 10.40
CA SER A 252 13.45 7.09 10.06
C SER A 252 14.21 8.00 9.11
N VAL A 253 15.52 8.13 9.28
CA VAL A 253 16.33 8.94 8.36
C VAL A 253 16.41 8.31 6.96
N THR A 254 16.60 6.99 6.88
CA THR A 254 16.61 6.26 5.60
C THR A 254 15.27 6.43 4.88
N VAL A 255 14.16 6.25 5.60
CA VAL A 255 12.81 6.45 5.05
C VAL A 255 12.61 7.86 4.50
N LEU A 256 12.92 8.90 5.29
CA LEU A 256 12.73 10.29 4.87
C LEU A 256 13.62 10.64 3.67
N ARG A 257 14.90 10.20 3.69
CA ARG A 257 15.84 10.44 2.59
C ARG A 257 15.41 9.75 1.30
N THR A 258 15.07 8.46 1.36
CA THR A 258 14.63 7.70 0.18
C THR A 258 13.32 8.26 -0.38
N THR A 259 12.37 8.64 0.50
CA THR A 259 11.13 9.30 0.10
C THR A 259 11.39 10.59 -0.67
N LEU A 260 12.25 11.46 -0.12
CA LEU A 260 12.58 12.73 -0.76
C LEU A 260 13.27 12.52 -2.12
N ILE A 261 14.24 11.60 -2.20
CA ILE A 261 14.93 11.27 -3.45
C ILE A 261 13.94 10.81 -4.52
N LEU A 262 13.02 9.89 -4.17
CA LEU A 262 12.02 9.39 -5.11
C LEU A 262 11.06 10.49 -5.59
N ILE A 263 10.59 11.38 -4.70
CA ILE A 263 9.70 12.47 -5.08
C ILE A 263 10.42 13.45 -6.00
N VAL A 264 11.63 13.87 -5.66
CA VAL A 264 12.38 14.84 -6.46
C VAL A 264 12.78 14.26 -7.81
N SER A 265 13.35 13.05 -7.83
CA SER A 265 13.75 12.41 -9.09
C SER A 265 12.54 12.06 -9.97
N GLY A 266 11.44 11.60 -9.39
CA GLY A 266 10.21 11.33 -10.12
C GLY A 266 9.61 12.59 -10.75
N PHE A 267 9.61 13.73 -10.04
CA PHE A 267 9.19 15.01 -10.58
C PHE A 267 9.98 15.39 -11.85
N PHE A 268 11.31 15.32 -11.77
CA PHE A 268 12.16 15.64 -12.92
C PHE A 268 11.99 14.67 -14.09
N LEU A 269 11.79 13.38 -13.82
CA LEU A 269 11.57 12.39 -14.87
C LEU A 269 10.23 12.60 -15.58
N VAL A 270 9.14 12.86 -14.84
CA VAL A 270 7.85 13.21 -15.47
C VAL A 270 7.98 14.46 -16.30
N TYR A 271 8.63 15.51 -15.79
CA TYR A 271 8.84 16.73 -16.54
C TYR A 271 9.67 16.49 -17.81
N LEU A 272 10.76 15.74 -17.71
CA LEU A 272 11.67 15.48 -18.84
C LEU A 272 10.99 14.74 -19.99
N PHE A 273 10.19 13.70 -19.69
CA PHE A 273 9.58 12.85 -20.71
C PHE A 273 8.22 13.35 -21.21
N GLU A 274 7.53 14.20 -20.46
CA GLU A 274 6.17 14.65 -20.82
C GLU A 274 6.08 16.13 -21.17
N SER A 275 7.17 16.92 -21.05
CA SER A 275 7.15 18.35 -21.30
C SER A 275 6.65 18.73 -22.71
N GLU A 276 6.90 17.89 -23.71
CA GLU A 276 6.51 18.06 -25.11
C GLU A 276 5.29 17.20 -25.50
N ASN A 277 4.70 16.46 -24.55
CA ASN A 277 3.55 15.60 -24.82
C ASN A 277 2.24 16.38 -24.71
N ALA A 278 1.62 16.64 -25.86
CA ALA A 278 0.34 17.35 -25.94
C ALA A 278 -0.83 16.59 -25.29
N GLY A 279 -0.74 15.26 -25.15
CA GLY A 279 -1.74 14.42 -24.48
C GLY A 279 -1.71 14.50 -22.97
N THR A 280 -0.65 15.08 -22.37
CA THR A 280 -0.47 15.12 -20.91
C THR A 280 -0.25 16.53 -20.38
N ILE A 281 0.99 17.02 -20.32
CA ILE A 281 1.31 18.25 -19.59
C ILE A 281 1.69 19.45 -20.47
N MET A 282 1.93 19.25 -21.78
CA MET A 282 2.42 20.32 -22.67
C MET A 282 1.44 21.52 -22.69
N ASN A 283 0.13 21.25 -22.78
CA ASN A 283 -0.90 22.28 -22.90
C ASN A 283 -1.34 22.87 -21.55
N LEU A 284 -0.76 22.43 -20.43
CA LEU A 284 -1.05 22.98 -19.12
C LEU A 284 -0.26 24.27 -18.88
N ASN A 285 -0.85 25.22 -18.14
CA ASN A 285 -0.14 26.39 -17.65
C ASN A 285 0.99 25.98 -16.70
N GLY A 286 1.95 26.88 -16.43
CA GLY A 286 3.14 26.56 -15.64
C GLY A 286 2.84 26.02 -14.24
N GLU A 287 1.82 26.55 -13.57
CA GLU A 287 1.41 26.10 -12.24
C GLU A 287 0.79 24.71 -12.29
N SER A 288 -0.17 24.46 -13.17
CA SER A 288 -0.79 23.16 -13.36
C SER A 288 0.21 22.10 -13.81
N ARG A 289 1.18 22.47 -14.66
CA ARG A 289 2.28 21.59 -15.08
C ARG A 289 3.15 21.19 -13.89
N PHE A 290 3.48 22.13 -13.01
CA PHE A 290 4.24 21.85 -11.79
C PHE A 290 3.47 20.87 -10.89
N PHE A 291 2.17 21.12 -10.62
CA PHE A 291 1.35 20.23 -9.82
C PHE A 291 1.19 18.86 -10.47
N ALA A 292 0.99 18.77 -11.78
CA ALA A 292 0.91 17.51 -12.50
C ALA A 292 2.17 16.66 -12.31
N CYS A 293 3.36 17.22 -12.55
CA CYS A 293 4.63 16.50 -12.38
C CYS A 293 4.85 16.05 -10.94
N LEU A 294 4.60 16.92 -9.97
CA LEU A 294 4.77 16.60 -8.56
C LEU A 294 3.77 15.54 -8.12
N PHE A 295 2.50 15.64 -8.52
CA PHE A 295 1.46 14.70 -8.19
C PHE A 295 1.76 13.31 -8.75
N GLN A 296 2.19 13.22 -10.03
CA GLN A 296 2.57 11.94 -10.62
C GLN A 296 3.72 11.29 -9.89
N SER A 297 4.73 12.04 -9.48
CA SER A 297 5.82 11.50 -8.66
C SER A 297 5.36 10.97 -7.31
N VAL A 298 4.39 11.64 -6.68
CA VAL A 298 3.84 11.22 -5.38
C VAL A 298 2.92 10.02 -5.53
N THR A 299 2.04 10.00 -6.55
CA THR A 299 1.04 8.94 -6.73
C THR A 299 1.67 7.58 -7.05
N LEU A 300 2.82 7.54 -7.74
CA LEU A 300 3.57 6.31 -8.00
C LEU A 300 4.03 5.59 -6.73
N ARG A 301 3.99 6.26 -5.59
CA ARG A 301 4.27 5.65 -4.28
C ARG A 301 3.03 4.98 -3.66
N THR A 302 2.33 4.23 -4.49
CA THR A 302 1.16 3.40 -4.16
C THR A 302 -0.06 4.20 -3.71
N ALA A 303 -0.42 5.28 -4.43
CA ALA A 303 -1.57 6.10 -4.07
C ALA A 303 -2.79 5.95 -4.99
N GLY A 304 -2.60 5.66 -6.27
CA GLY A 304 -3.66 5.30 -7.22
C GLY A 304 -4.41 6.47 -7.87
N PHE A 305 -4.20 7.70 -7.43
CA PHE A 305 -4.82 8.87 -8.05
C PHE A 305 -4.07 9.33 -9.31
N ALA A 306 -4.79 9.93 -10.25
CA ALA A 306 -4.24 10.45 -11.49
C ALA A 306 -4.63 11.90 -11.70
N THR A 307 -3.67 12.76 -12.05
CA THR A 307 -3.90 14.13 -12.54
C THR A 307 -3.56 14.28 -14.01
N VAL A 308 -3.05 13.23 -14.64
CA VAL A 308 -2.89 13.09 -16.09
C VAL A 308 -3.35 11.70 -16.52
N ASN A 309 -3.71 11.56 -17.79
CA ASN A 309 -4.12 10.27 -18.35
C ASN A 309 -2.88 9.40 -18.64
N PHE A 310 -2.69 8.31 -17.90
CA PHE A 310 -1.57 7.40 -18.09
C PHE A 310 -1.57 6.69 -19.45
N GLY A 311 -2.74 6.47 -20.06
CA GLY A 311 -2.84 5.90 -21.40
C GLY A 311 -2.26 6.79 -22.49
N MET A 312 -2.05 8.11 -22.22
CA MET A 312 -1.45 9.07 -23.13
C MET A 312 0.01 9.37 -22.80
N CYS A 313 0.58 8.79 -21.76
CA CYS A 313 1.98 8.98 -21.40
C CYS A 313 2.92 8.33 -22.41
N THR A 314 4.11 8.88 -22.53
CA THR A 314 5.16 8.31 -23.39
C THR A 314 5.60 6.94 -22.90
N ARG A 315 5.91 6.04 -23.83
CA ARG A 315 6.37 4.68 -23.53
C ARG A 315 7.59 4.62 -22.61
N PRO A 316 8.64 5.46 -22.80
CA PRO A 316 9.78 5.50 -21.88
C PRO A 316 9.36 5.85 -20.45
N LEU A 317 8.44 6.83 -20.28
CA LEU A 317 7.96 7.20 -18.96
C LEU A 317 7.18 6.06 -18.31
N LEU A 318 6.32 5.34 -19.05
CA LEU A 318 5.58 4.19 -18.51
C LEU A 318 6.52 3.09 -17.99
N LEU A 319 7.63 2.80 -18.69
CA LEU A 319 8.64 1.85 -18.21
C LEU A 319 9.33 2.34 -16.92
N ILE A 320 9.70 3.61 -16.85
CA ILE A 320 10.29 4.20 -15.65
C ILE A 320 9.28 4.16 -14.49
N MET A 321 8.02 4.49 -14.76
CA MET A 321 6.95 4.42 -13.76
C MET A 321 6.77 2.99 -13.21
N CYS A 322 6.92 1.94 -14.02
CA CYS A 322 6.91 0.56 -13.52
C CYS A 322 7.98 0.33 -12.45
N VAL A 323 9.19 0.84 -12.65
CA VAL A 323 10.26 0.74 -11.65
C VAL A 323 9.93 1.53 -10.38
N TYR A 324 9.40 2.75 -10.52
CA TYR A 324 8.98 3.57 -9.38
C TYR A 324 7.83 2.95 -8.59
N MET A 325 6.86 2.36 -9.27
CA MET A 325 5.73 1.66 -8.65
C MET A 325 6.18 0.47 -7.80
N LEU A 326 7.18 -0.30 -8.25
CA LEU A 326 7.75 -1.39 -7.45
C LEU A 326 8.37 -0.87 -6.14
N ILE A 327 8.88 0.38 -6.11
CA ILE A 327 9.41 1.03 -4.92
C ILE A 327 8.26 1.71 -4.17
N GLY A 328 7.55 0.98 -3.37
CA GLY A 328 6.37 1.45 -2.63
C GLY A 328 6.68 2.36 -1.45
N GLY A 329 5.85 2.27 -0.42
CA GLY A 329 6.02 3.05 0.81
C GLY A 329 7.01 2.46 1.81
N SER A 330 6.97 3.02 3.02
CA SER A 330 7.88 2.61 4.09
C SER A 330 7.26 1.52 4.98
N PRO A 331 8.07 0.74 5.70
CA PRO A 331 7.55 -0.26 6.63
C PRO A 331 6.62 0.35 7.69
N GLY A 332 5.50 -0.33 7.98
CA GLY A 332 4.53 0.12 8.97
C GLY A 332 3.68 1.32 8.54
N GLY A 333 3.62 1.63 7.23
CA GLY A 333 2.69 2.59 6.64
C GLY A 333 1.51 1.91 5.94
N THR A 334 0.64 2.72 5.35
CA THR A 334 -0.54 2.29 4.58
C THR A 334 -0.19 1.76 3.20
N ALA A 335 0.89 2.26 2.60
CA ALA A 335 1.38 1.96 1.26
C ALA A 335 1.88 0.51 1.10
N GLY A 336 1.67 -0.07 -0.09
CA GLY A 336 2.15 -1.42 -0.44
C GLY A 336 3.54 -1.45 -1.08
N GLY A 337 3.77 -2.35 -2.03
CA GLY A 337 5.03 -2.50 -2.77
C GLY A 337 6.23 -2.93 -1.95
N MET A 338 7.41 -3.03 -2.61
CA MET A 338 8.68 -3.21 -1.91
C MET A 338 8.97 -1.98 -1.06
N LYS A 339 9.40 -2.20 0.20
CA LYS A 339 9.58 -1.09 1.13
C LYS A 339 10.83 -0.26 0.79
N THR A 340 10.72 1.06 1.00
CA THR A 340 11.84 2.00 0.78
C THR A 340 13.13 1.58 1.44
N THR A 341 13.04 0.98 2.65
CA THR A 341 14.20 0.45 3.37
C THR A 341 14.81 -0.78 2.71
N THR A 342 13.99 -1.65 2.09
CA THR A 342 14.47 -2.81 1.33
C THR A 342 15.33 -2.35 0.15
N ILE A 343 14.84 -1.38 -0.63
CA ILE A 343 15.59 -0.81 -1.75
C ILE A 343 16.86 -0.11 -1.27
N ALA A 344 16.81 0.64 -0.16
CA ALA A 344 17.98 1.30 0.39
C ALA A 344 19.09 0.29 0.82
N VAL A 345 18.70 -0.86 1.38
CA VAL A 345 19.60 -1.95 1.73
C VAL A 345 20.22 -2.59 0.49
N LEU A 346 19.40 -2.93 -0.51
CA LEU A 346 19.86 -3.52 -1.77
C LEU A 346 20.81 -2.60 -2.53
N TYR A 347 20.45 -1.32 -2.64
CA TYR A 347 21.30 -0.30 -3.29
C TYR A 347 22.63 -0.12 -2.57
N SER A 348 22.60 -0.05 -1.23
CA SER A 348 23.83 0.03 -0.44
C SER A 348 24.71 -1.22 -0.59
N SER A 349 24.11 -2.41 -0.65
CA SER A 349 24.82 -3.65 -0.89
C SER A 349 25.49 -3.65 -2.27
N ALA A 350 24.73 -3.31 -3.31
CA ALA A 350 25.27 -3.26 -4.68
C ALA A 350 26.47 -2.31 -4.80
N LEU A 351 26.36 -1.10 -4.21
CA LEU A 351 27.48 -0.13 -4.23
C LEU A 351 28.70 -0.60 -3.42
N ASN A 352 28.48 -1.26 -2.30
CA ASN A 352 29.57 -1.68 -1.44
C ASN A 352 30.29 -2.93 -1.96
N THR A 353 29.59 -3.81 -2.69
CA THR A 353 30.19 -4.97 -3.37
C THR A 353 31.20 -4.53 -4.44
N LEU A 354 31.04 -3.32 -5.02
CA LEU A 354 32.01 -2.74 -5.95
C LEU A 354 33.27 -2.18 -5.24
N ASP A 355 33.29 -2.13 -3.90
CA ASP A 355 34.40 -1.64 -3.09
C ASP A 355 34.76 -2.71 -2.04
N ASP A 356 35.69 -3.59 -2.38
CA ASP A 356 36.15 -4.73 -1.56
C ASP A 356 36.59 -4.37 -0.13
N ARG A 357 36.80 -3.09 0.16
CA ARG A 357 37.19 -2.58 1.48
C ARG A 357 36.03 -2.35 2.42
N LYS A 358 34.78 -2.45 1.94
CA LYS A 358 33.58 -2.18 2.73
C LYS A 358 32.80 -3.45 3.07
N PRO A 359 32.11 -3.48 4.22
CA PRO A 359 31.17 -4.56 4.54
C PRO A 359 30.03 -4.62 3.51
N ASP A 360 29.41 -5.80 3.32
CA ASP A 360 28.37 -6.08 2.33
C ASP A 360 27.27 -5.01 2.18
N ALA A 361 26.83 -4.41 3.29
CA ALA A 361 25.90 -3.29 3.28
C ALA A 361 26.11 -2.37 4.48
N VAL A 362 26.22 -1.06 4.25
CA VAL A 362 26.40 -0.04 5.28
C VAL A 362 25.43 1.12 5.05
N ILE A 363 24.60 1.40 6.04
CA ILE A 363 23.70 2.56 6.04
C ILE A 363 24.12 3.49 7.17
N ARG A 364 24.52 4.73 6.83
CA ARG A 364 24.95 5.77 7.79
C ARG A 364 25.99 5.28 8.81
N ASN A 365 27.04 4.64 8.33
CA ASN A 365 28.13 4.09 9.13
C ASN A 365 27.73 2.94 10.09
N ARG A 366 26.59 2.27 9.81
CA ARG A 366 26.21 1.05 10.53
C ARG A 366 26.05 -0.11 9.56
N ARG A 367 26.66 -1.23 9.90
CA ARG A 367 26.56 -2.48 9.14
C ARG A 367 25.12 -3.03 9.24
N VAL A 368 24.56 -3.38 8.09
CA VAL A 368 23.30 -4.11 8.00
C VAL A 368 23.53 -5.57 8.34
N ALA A 369 22.66 -6.16 9.17
CA ALA A 369 22.79 -7.58 9.52
C ALA A 369 22.65 -8.46 8.26
N PRO A 370 23.50 -9.49 8.07
CA PRO A 370 23.45 -10.37 6.90
C PRO A 370 22.08 -11.04 6.68
N SER A 371 21.37 -11.34 7.76
CA SER A 371 20.00 -11.88 7.69
C SER A 371 19.01 -10.92 7.04
N LEU A 372 19.10 -9.61 7.31
CA LEU A 372 18.25 -8.59 6.69
C LEU A 372 18.58 -8.45 5.20
N LEU A 373 19.85 -8.53 4.83
CA LEU A 373 20.28 -8.49 3.45
C LEU A 373 19.74 -9.70 2.66
N LYS A 374 19.85 -10.92 3.20
CA LYS A 374 19.27 -12.13 2.61
C LYS A 374 17.75 -11.98 2.40
N HIS A 375 17.03 -11.45 3.40
CA HIS A 375 15.59 -11.18 3.25
C HIS A 375 15.30 -10.16 2.15
N ALA A 376 16.12 -9.11 2.01
CA ALA A 376 15.94 -8.10 0.96
C ALA A 376 16.08 -8.69 -0.45
N TYR A 377 17.07 -9.56 -0.68
CA TYR A 377 17.23 -10.30 -1.93
C TYR A 377 16.05 -11.23 -2.22
N VAL A 378 15.58 -11.99 -1.24
CA VAL A 378 14.40 -12.89 -1.41
C VAL A 378 13.17 -12.07 -1.80
N ILE A 379 12.93 -10.93 -1.15
CA ILE A 379 11.80 -10.06 -1.48
C ILE A 379 11.90 -9.57 -2.94
N LEU A 380 13.06 -9.07 -3.37
CA LEU A 380 13.28 -8.60 -4.73
C LEU A 380 13.02 -9.72 -5.76
N THR A 381 13.60 -10.91 -5.54
CA THR A 381 13.44 -12.07 -6.42
C THR A 381 11.97 -12.48 -6.53
N LEU A 382 11.25 -12.54 -5.40
CA LEU A 382 9.82 -12.87 -5.41
C LEU A 382 8.97 -11.84 -6.17
N TYR A 383 9.22 -10.53 -5.98
CA TYR A 383 8.50 -9.50 -6.73
C TYR A 383 8.73 -9.63 -8.23
N ILE A 384 9.98 -9.80 -8.67
CA ILE A 384 10.33 -9.94 -10.08
C ILE A 384 9.70 -11.22 -10.66
N SER A 385 9.86 -12.38 -9.99
CA SER A 385 9.36 -13.67 -10.47
C SER A 385 7.83 -13.69 -10.56
N ILE A 386 7.12 -13.18 -9.55
CA ILE A 386 5.66 -13.14 -9.56
C ILE A 386 5.15 -12.18 -10.63
N THR A 387 5.78 -11.01 -10.79
CA THR A 387 5.43 -10.06 -11.86
C THR A 387 5.61 -10.69 -13.23
N PHE A 388 6.75 -11.34 -13.47
CA PHE A 388 7.03 -12.00 -14.74
C PHE A 388 5.99 -13.09 -15.07
N MET A 389 5.70 -13.96 -14.11
CA MET A 389 4.69 -15.02 -14.29
C MET A 389 3.29 -14.45 -14.52
N ALA A 390 2.95 -13.36 -13.86
CA ALA A 390 1.67 -12.72 -14.05
C ALA A 390 1.54 -12.04 -15.41
N VAL A 391 2.58 -11.35 -15.88
CA VAL A 391 2.60 -10.77 -17.23
C VAL A 391 2.48 -11.87 -18.29
N LEU A 392 3.20 -12.98 -18.12
CA LEU A 392 3.07 -14.14 -19.00
C LEU A 392 1.63 -14.69 -19.02
N ALA A 393 1.00 -14.83 -17.86
CA ALA A 393 -0.39 -15.27 -17.79
C ALA A 393 -1.35 -14.27 -18.46
N LEU A 394 -1.14 -12.96 -18.24
CA LEU A 394 -1.94 -11.91 -18.85
C LEU A 394 -1.79 -11.87 -20.38
N THR A 395 -0.58 -12.07 -20.94
CA THR A 395 -0.38 -12.12 -22.39
C THR A 395 -1.11 -13.30 -23.06
N ILE A 396 -1.30 -14.40 -22.33
CA ILE A 396 -2.08 -15.56 -22.81
C ILE A 396 -3.59 -15.26 -22.78
N VAL A 397 -4.05 -14.60 -21.72
CA VAL A 397 -5.49 -14.35 -21.46
C VAL A 397 -5.99 -13.11 -22.20
N GLU A 398 -5.14 -12.12 -22.44
CA GLU A 398 -5.45 -10.82 -23.06
C GLU A 398 -4.58 -10.57 -24.30
N PRO A 399 -4.66 -11.38 -25.36
CA PRO A 399 -3.75 -11.30 -26.51
C PRO A 399 -3.88 -10.02 -27.34
N SER A 400 -4.99 -9.29 -27.18
CA SER A 400 -5.25 -8.02 -27.89
C SER A 400 -4.63 -6.80 -27.22
N VAL A 401 -4.15 -6.90 -25.97
CA VAL A 401 -3.59 -5.79 -25.21
C VAL A 401 -2.07 -5.77 -25.37
N GLY A 402 -1.48 -4.58 -25.49
CA GLY A 402 -0.03 -4.41 -25.63
C GLY A 402 0.74 -4.88 -24.39
N LEU A 403 1.96 -5.42 -24.62
CA LEU A 403 2.79 -5.95 -23.53
C LEU A 403 3.14 -4.89 -22.47
N LEU A 404 3.36 -3.64 -22.88
CA LEU A 404 3.71 -2.55 -21.96
C LEU A 404 2.53 -2.20 -21.05
N GLU A 405 1.33 -2.17 -21.58
CA GLU A 405 0.10 -1.92 -20.86
C GLU A 405 -0.18 -3.06 -19.86
N LEU A 406 0.02 -4.32 -20.25
CA LEU A 406 -0.10 -5.47 -19.36
C LEU A 406 0.96 -5.45 -18.25
N LEU A 407 2.20 -5.09 -18.57
CA LEU A 407 3.29 -4.95 -17.60
C LEU A 407 2.94 -3.83 -16.58
N PHE A 408 2.48 -2.68 -17.08
CA PHE A 408 2.10 -1.54 -16.24
C PHE A 408 0.99 -1.92 -15.26
N GLU A 409 -0.05 -2.59 -15.75
CA GLU A 409 -1.19 -3.04 -14.94
C GLU A 409 -0.77 -4.10 -13.89
N ALA A 410 0.05 -5.10 -14.30
CA ALA A 410 0.56 -6.14 -13.40
C ALA A 410 1.44 -5.55 -12.29
N VAL A 411 2.33 -4.62 -12.64
CA VAL A 411 3.19 -3.92 -11.67
C VAL A 411 2.35 -3.05 -10.74
N SER A 412 1.39 -2.30 -11.27
CA SER A 412 0.45 -1.51 -10.47
C SER A 412 -0.33 -2.36 -9.48
N ALA A 413 -0.78 -3.55 -9.91
CA ALA A 413 -1.51 -4.49 -9.06
C ALA A 413 -0.63 -5.09 -7.95
N ILE A 414 0.55 -5.66 -8.29
CA ILE A 414 1.41 -6.31 -7.30
C ILE A 414 2.04 -5.33 -6.32
N ALA A 415 2.35 -4.12 -6.78
CA ALA A 415 2.83 -3.06 -5.92
C ALA A 415 1.69 -2.32 -5.18
N THR A 416 0.43 -2.67 -5.47
CA THR A 416 -0.78 -2.03 -4.94
C THR A 416 -0.77 -0.52 -5.11
N VAL A 417 -0.50 -0.06 -6.36
CA VAL A 417 -0.40 1.38 -6.70
C VAL A 417 -1.74 1.94 -7.13
N GLY A 418 -2.43 1.24 -8.04
CA GLY A 418 -3.78 1.61 -8.47
C GLY A 418 -3.88 2.50 -9.70
N VAL A 419 -2.77 2.91 -10.28
CA VAL A 419 -2.78 3.63 -11.57
C VAL A 419 -2.91 2.63 -12.72
N SER A 420 -3.63 3.01 -13.76
CA SER A 420 -3.89 2.19 -14.95
C SER A 420 -3.72 3.02 -16.22
N THR A 421 -3.32 2.38 -17.29
CA THR A 421 -3.39 2.95 -18.65
C THR A 421 -4.80 2.98 -19.24
N GLY A 422 -5.81 2.54 -18.45
CA GLY A 422 -7.22 2.51 -18.83
C GLY A 422 -7.73 1.11 -19.20
N ILE A 423 -6.87 0.08 -19.19
CA ILE A 423 -7.23 -1.29 -19.61
C ILE A 423 -8.02 -2.07 -18.55
N THR A 424 -8.02 -1.66 -17.27
CA THR A 424 -8.62 -2.43 -16.16
C THR A 424 -10.09 -2.78 -16.42
N SER A 425 -10.89 -1.85 -16.94
CA SER A 425 -12.33 -2.05 -17.20
C SER A 425 -12.59 -3.01 -18.35
N SER A 426 -11.70 -3.07 -19.33
CA SER A 426 -11.83 -3.91 -20.54
C SER A 426 -11.26 -5.32 -20.38
N LEU A 427 -10.57 -5.63 -19.27
CA LEU A 427 -10.02 -6.96 -19.02
C LEU A 427 -11.11 -8.03 -19.00
N SER A 428 -10.78 -9.20 -19.55
CA SER A 428 -11.61 -10.39 -19.47
C SER A 428 -11.78 -10.90 -18.03
N ALA A 429 -12.65 -11.86 -17.81
CA ALA A 429 -12.81 -12.48 -16.49
C ALA A 429 -11.49 -13.10 -15.99
N GLY A 430 -10.71 -13.72 -16.89
CA GLY A 430 -9.40 -14.30 -16.55
C GLY A 430 -8.39 -13.23 -16.18
N GLY A 431 -8.28 -12.13 -16.93
CA GLY A 431 -7.41 -11.00 -16.63
C GLY A 431 -7.74 -10.37 -15.28
N LYS A 432 -9.01 -10.16 -14.99
CA LYS A 432 -9.47 -9.65 -13.67
C LYS A 432 -9.05 -10.56 -12.52
N ILE A 433 -9.13 -11.90 -12.68
CA ILE A 433 -8.71 -12.85 -11.64
C ILE A 433 -7.20 -12.78 -11.41
N VAL A 434 -6.39 -12.72 -12.46
CA VAL A 434 -4.93 -12.57 -12.32
C VAL A 434 -4.58 -11.29 -11.57
N ILE A 435 -5.19 -10.16 -11.93
CA ILE A 435 -4.96 -8.87 -11.26
C ILE A 435 -5.41 -8.92 -9.79
N MET A 436 -6.56 -9.53 -9.47
CA MET A 436 -7.02 -9.70 -8.07
C MET A 436 -6.02 -10.50 -7.23
N ILE A 437 -5.46 -11.57 -7.79
CA ILE A 437 -4.42 -12.37 -7.10
C ILE A 437 -3.17 -11.54 -6.85
N LEU A 438 -2.72 -10.74 -7.83
CA LEU A 438 -1.58 -9.84 -7.67
C LEU A 438 -1.80 -8.80 -6.58
N MET A 439 -2.95 -8.13 -6.57
CA MET A 439 -3.31 -7.17 -5.52
C MET A 439 -3.28 -7.81 -4.12
N PHE A 440 -3.81 -9.02 -4.00
CA PHE A 440 -3.84 -9.76 -2.74
C PHE A 440 -2.44 -10.15 -2.27
N ILE A 441 -1.59 -10.70 -3.17
CA ILE A 441 -0.19 -11.05 -2.85
C ILE A 441 0.60 -9.80 -2.50
N GLY A 442 0.44 -8.73 -3.27
CA GLY A 442 1.12 -7.45 -3.05
C GLY A 442 0.81 -6.84 -1.68
N ARG A 443 -0.47 -6.87 -1.26
CA ARG A 443 -0.90 -6.31 0.02
C ARG A 443 -0.37 -7.08 1.23
N LEU A 444 -0.45 -8.39 1.19
CA LEU A 444 0.07 -9.26 2.27
C LEU A 444 1.60 -9.30 2.31
N GLY A 445 2.22 -9.02 1.18
CA GLY A 445 3.63 -9.20 0.91
C GLY A 445 3.96 -10.64 0.47
N PRO A 446 4.73 -10.82 -0.61
CA PRO A 446 5.04 -12.14 -1.18
C PRO A 446 5.64 -13.12 -0.17
N LEU A 447 6.53 -12.63 0.70
CA LEU A 447 7.15 -13.44 1.74
C LEU A 447 6.15 -13.96 2.79
N SER A 448 5.16 -13.13 3.16
CA SER A 448 4.10 -13.55 4.09
C SER A 448 3.18 -14.61 3.47
N VAL A 449 2.86 -14.45 2.19
CA VAL A 449 2.08 -15.45 1.44
C VAL A 449 2.85 -16.78 1.37
N TYR A 450 4.14 -16.74 1.02
CA TYR A 450 4.99 -17.94 1.04
C TYR A 450 5.00 -18.62 2.42
N ALA A 451 5.20 -17.84 3.49
CA ALA A 451 5.20 -18.35 4.86
C ALA A 451 3.86 -18.96 5.30
N ALA A 452 2.73 -18.50 4.74
CA ALA A 452 1.40 -19.06 5.04
C ALA A 452 1.24 -20.50 4.54
N PHE A 453 1.91 -20.87 3.44
CA PHE A 453 1.86 -22.22 2.86
C PHE A 453 2.99 -23.14 3.33
N HIS A 454 4.09 -22.56 3.84
CA HIS A 454 5.22 -23.35 4.31
C HIS A 454 5.05 -23.74 5.78
N LYS A 455 5.16 -25.05 6.10
CA LYS A 455 5.29 -25.53 7.46
C LYS A 455 6.73 -25.29 7.93
N GLU A 456 6.91 -24.52 9.01
CA GLU A 456 8.22 -24.47 9.68
C GLU A 456 8.65 -25.87 10.07
N ARG A 457 9.61 -26.42 9.34
CA ARG A 457 10.39 -27.57 9.83
C ARG A 457 11.28 -27.04 10.95
N ARG A 458 11.06 -27.47 12.18
CA ARG A 458 12.06 -27.29 13.24
C ARG A 458 13.33 -28.00 12.78
N VAL A 459 14.29 -27.23 12.33
CA VAL A 459 15.63 -27.76 12.04
C VAL A 459 16.27 -28.07 13.40
N THR A 460 16.24 -29.33 13.78
CA THR A 460 16.83 -29.81 15.04
C THR A 460 18.34 -30.01 14.96
N ASN A 461 18.90 -30.06 13.73
CA ASN A 461 20.33 -30.20 13.50
C ASN A 461 20.79 -29.14 12.51
N HIS A 462 21.77 -28.32 12.89
CA HIS A 462 22.53 -27.49 11.97
C HIS A 462 23.49 -28.41 11.20
N ILE A 463 23.11 -28.75 9.97
CA ILE A 463 24.01 -29.38 9.01
C ILE A 463 24.76 -28.21 8.33
N GLU A 464 26.03 -28.09 8.55
CA GLU A 464 26.90 -27.21 7.78
C GLU A 464 27.33 -27.95 6.52
N TYR A 465 26.91 -27.40 5.36
CA TYR A 465 27.37 -27.92 4.07
C TYR A 465 28.70 -27.27 3.72
N PRO A 466 29.66 -28.04 3.12
CA PRO A 466 30.90 -27.46 2.61
C PRO A 466 30.59 -26.42 1.53
N ASP A 467 31.49 -25.47 1.36
CA ASP A 467 31.38 -24.44 0.32
C ASP A 467 31.41 -25.09 -1.07
N ALA A 468 30.57 -24.65 -1.95
CA ALA A 468 30.52 -25.10 -3.34
C ALA A 468 31.51 -24.27 -4.17
N ASP A 469 32.35 -24.94 -4.96
CA ASP A 469 33.26 -24.29 -5.90
C ASP A 469 32.51 -23.92 -7.18
N ILE A 470 31.83 -22.76 -7.17
CA ILE A 470 31.01 -22.25 -8.29
C ILE A 470 31.59 -20.91 -8.74
N ILE A 471 31.92 -20.82 -10.04
CA ILE A 471 32.37 -19.58 -10.67
C ILE A 471 31.13 -18.75 -10.99
N ILE A 472 31.11 -17.51 -10.50
CA ILE A 472 30.09 -16.51 -10.82
C ILE A 472 30.70 -15.56 -11.84
N GLY A 473 30.05 -15.42 -13.02
CA GLY A 473 30.49 -14.56 -14.13
C GLY A 473 30.29 -13.08 -13.88
#